data_50e4dcc9484db9e4ba7e9455e1d5de23
#
_entry.id   50e4dcc9484db9e4ba7e9455e1d5de23
#
_cell.length_a   1.000
_cell.length_b   1.000
_cell.length_c   1.000
_cell.angle_alpha   90.00
_cell.angle_beta   90.00
_cell.angle_gamma   90.00
#
_symmetry.space_group_name_H-M   'P 1'
#
loop_
_entity.id
_entity.type
_entity.pdbx_description
1 polymer ?
#
loop_
_entity_poly.entity_id
_entity_poly.type
_entity_poly.pdbx_seq_one_letter_code
_entity_poly.pdbx_strand_id
1 'polypeptide(L)'
;MPVRFTTPSLGGQGELQVADLAAHQWRLAVGYRHLHADQLFVGTQLLATNRPLIINLHSVDVTTSYAVSDRFTLSLTVPFLYGMQSRFYADSARHAVTAVGLGDVSLVGSRWLLDPHNHSGNIALGLGVKAPTGSHTATDTYFLASSSSIQYPVDQSIEPGDGGWGIILQLQAYRRAFHNGTAYLTGSYLINPRRLSDVAKDPGGTVYWSVPDVYSARLGLAYALWPQQGISASLGGRIDGQPVRDLIGGGDPGFRRPGYSISLDPSVALTTGPSQFTLSAPIRLGANREASVLDLQTGKHGGGDFASTLIFVSYSRRF
;
A
#
# COMPACT_ATOMS: atom_id res chain seq x y z
N MET A 1 7.76 1.84 7.50
CA MET A 1 6.64 2.61 6.97
C MET A 1 5.55 1.63 6.57
N PRO A 2 4.42 1.61 7.24
CA PRO A 2 3.32 0.76 6.82
C PRO A 2 2.73 1.38 5.55
N VAL A 3 2.71 0.60 4.50
CA VAL A 3 2.03 0.97 3.27
C VAL A 3 0.54 0.81 3.52
N ARG A 4 -0.12 1.88 3.94
CA ARG A 4 -1.59 1.92 4.11
C ARG A 4 -2.32 1.87 2.79
N PHE A 5 -1.64 2.33 1.77
CA PHE A 5 -2.20 2.39 0.45
C PHE A 5 -2.15 1.00 -0.17
N THR A 6 -3.30 0.41 -0.26
CA THR A 6 -3.52 -0.70 -1.14
C THR A 6 -3.80 -0.14 -2.54
N THR A 7 -2.77 0.00 -3.37
CA THR A 7 -3.05 -0.37 -4.73
C THR A 7 -3.59 -1.79 -4.65
N PRO A 8 -4.72 -2.12 -5.27
CA PRO A 8 -5.12 -3.51 -5.39
C PRO A 8 -3.84 -4.27 -5.73
N SER A 9 -3.37 -5.12 -4.81
CA SER A 9 -2.15 -5.88 -5.04
C SER A 9 -2.48 -6.97 -6.03
N LEU A 10 -2.62 -6.53 -7.25
CA LEU A 10 -2.65 -7.39 -8.41
C LEU A 10 -1.20 -7.82 -8.58
N GLY A 11 -0.82 -8.83 -7.81
CA GLY A 11 0.52 -9.38 -7.88
C GLY A 11 0.82 -9.85 -9.29
N GLY A 12 1.91 -9.41 -9.87
CA GLY A 12 2.45 -9.91 -11.12
C GLY A 12 1.48 -9.84 -12.31
N GLN A 13 1.07 -10.97 -12.84
CA GLN A 13 0.17 -11.02 -14.01
C GLN A 13 -1.27 -10.59 -13.73
N GLY A 14 -1.69 -10.43 -12.48
CA GLY A 14 -3.02 -9.92 -12.15
C GLY A 14 -3.28 -8.51 -12.71
N GLU A 15 -2.23 -7.71 -12.84
CA GLU A 15 -2.32 -6.37 -13.42
C GLU A 15 -2.50 -6.40 -14.94
N LEU A 16 -1.95 -7.42 -15.60
CA LEU A 16 -2.21 -7.66 -17.02
C LEU A 16 -3.63 -8.16 -17.29
N GLN A 17 -4.32 -8.70 -16.27
CA GLN A 17 -5.69 -9.18 -16.38
C GLN A 17 -6.75 -8.09 -16.50
N VAL A 18 -6.46 -6.83 -16.17
CA VAL A 18 -7.42 -5.76 -16.47
C VAL A 18 -7.63 -5.64 -17.98
N ALA A 19 -6.62 -6.01 -18.77
CA ALA A 19 -6.73 -6.10 -20.23
C ALA A 19 -7.61 -7.27 -20.74
N ASP A 20 -7.96 -8.22 -19.86
CA ASP A 20 -8.70 -9.44 -20.22
C ASP A 20 -10.21 -9.37 -19.94
N LEU A 21 -10.72 -8.26 -19.41
CA LEU A 21 -12.17 -8.07 -19.27
C LEU A 21 -12.73 -7.54 -20.57
N ALA A 22 -13.59 -8.32 -21.21
CA ALA A 22 -14.43 -7.84 -22.31
C ALA A 22 -15.53 -6.91 -21.79
N ALA A 23 -16.10 -6.11 -22.69
CA ALA A 23 -17.22 -5.24 -22.35
C ALA A 23 -18.32 -6.00 -21.59
N HIS A 24 -18.86 -5.36 -20.57
CA HIS A 24 -19.96 -5.86 -19.70
C HIS A 24 -19.62 -7.07 -18.81
N GLN A 25 -18.36 -7.48 -18.74
CA GLN A 25 -17.92 -8.48 -17.78
C GLN A 25 -17.62 -7.88 -16.40
N TRP A 26 -17.79 -8.72 -15.39
CA TRP A 26 -17.45 -8.44 -14.01
C TRP A 26 -16.22 -9.24 -13.57
N ARG A 27 -15.48 -8.68 -12.64
CA ARG A 27 -14.45 -9.38 -11.87
C ARG A 27 -14.64 -9.10 -10.41
N LEU A 28 -14.59 -10.16 -9.61
CA LEU A 28 -14.43 -10.07 -8.17
C LEU A 28 -13.02 -10.53 -7.81
N ALA A 29 -12.32 -9.75 -7.00
CA ALA A 29 -11.01 -10.08 -6.47
C ALA A 29 -10.99 -9.94 -4.95
N VAL A 30 -10.29 -10.87 -4.29
CA VAL A 30 -9.98 -10.81 -2.86
C VAL A 30 -8.47 -10.86 -2.73
N GLY A 31 -7.89 -9.80 -2.17
CA GLY A 31 -6.47 -9.70 -1.89
C GLY A 31 -6.21 -9.77 -0.39
N TYR A 32 -5.20 -10.51 0.03
CA TYR A 32 -4.68 -10.50 1.38
C TYR A 32 -3.26 -9.96 1.38
N ARG A 33 -2.97 -9.09 2.33
CA ARG A 33 -1.63 -8.56 2.56
C ARG A 33 -1.25 -8.74 4.01
N HIS A 34 -0.05 -9.28 4.22
CA HIS A 34 0.63 -9.28 5.52
C HIS A 34 1.88 -8.43 5.44
N LEU A 35 2.04 -7.54 6.43
CA LEU A 35 3.23 -6.72 6.60
C LEU A 35 3.73 -6.89 8.04
N HIS A 36 5.02 -7.22 8.18
CA HIS A 36 5.74 -7.19 9.45
C HIS A 36 6.87 -6.17 9.37
N ALA A 37 6.95 -5.24 10.33
CA ALA A 37 7.99 -4.23 10.41
C ALA A 37 8.57 -4.21 11.82
N ASP A 38 9.90 -4.36 11.90
CA ASP A 38 10.66 -4.43 13.16
C ASP A 38 12.05 -3.78 13.02
N GLN A 39 12.32 -3.12 11.89
CA GLN A 39 13.62 -2.58 11.54
C GLN A 39 13.56 -1.07 11.40
N LEU A 40 14.23 -0.39 12.32
CA LEU A 40 14.31 1.08 12.42
C LEU A 40 15.40 1.63 11.51
N PHE A 41 15.03 2.60 10.66
CA PHE A 41 15.96 3.32 9.80
C PHE A 41 15.99 4.80 10.14
N VAL A 42 17.19 5.41 10.03
CA VAL A 42 17.40 6.86 9.94
C VAL A 42 18.22 7.13 8.68
N GLY A 43 17.67 7.87 7.74
CA GLY A 43 18.23 7.85 6.39
C GLY A 43 18.21 6.43 5.83
N THR A 44 19.32 6.02 5.25
CA THR A 44 19.55 4.65 4.73
C THR A 44 20.17 3.71 5.78
N GLN A 45 20.46 4.19 6.98
CA GLN A 45 21.13 3.41 8.01
C GLN A 45 20.10 2.63 8.85
N LEU A 46 20.28 1.31 8.89
CA LEU A 46 19.57 0.44 9.83
C LEU A 46 20.18 0.63 11.24
N LEU A 47 19.35 1.06 12.17
CA LEU A 47 19.76 1.21 13.56
C LEU A 47 19.48 -0.08 14.33
N ALA A 48 20.54 -0.68 14.87
CA ALA A 48 20.40 -1.79 15.80
C ALA A 48 19.76 -1.28 17.11
N THR A 49 18.69 -1.94 17.54
CA THR A 49 18.03 -1.65 18.82
C THR A 49 17.63 -2.93 19.51
N ASN A 50 17.78 -3.00 20.83
CA ASN A 50 17.26 -4.08 21.66
C ASN A 50 15.79 -3.83 22.09
N ARG A 51 15.20 -2.71 21.65
CA ARG A 51 13.81 -2.32 21.93
C ARG A 51 13.07 -1.96 20.63
N PRO A 52 13.00 -2.86 19.64
CA PRO A 52 12.36 -2.55 18.37
C PRO A 52 10.87 -2.24 18.58
N LEU A 53 10.37 -1.32 17.79
CA LEU A 53 8.95 -1.22 17.51
C LEU A 53 8.59 -2.39 16.61
N ILE A 54 7.50 -3.10 16.91
CA ILE A 54 7.01 -4.21 16.09
C ILE A 54 5.63 -3.83 15.58
N ILE A 55 5.46 -3.86 14.26
CA ILE A 55 4.17 -3.64 13.61
C ILE A 55 3.81 -4.90 12.83
N ASN A 56 2.61 -5.42 13.07
CA ASN A 56 1.99 -6.43 12.21
C ASN A 56 0.70 -5.84 11.64
N LEU A 57 0.59 -5.88 10.32
CA LEU A 57 -0.57 -5.39 9.60
C LEU A 57 -1.10 -6.50 8.70
N HIS A 58 -2.39 -6.79 8.83
CA HIS A 58 -3.13 -7.69 7.96
C HIS A 58 -4.22 -6.89 7.28
N SER A 59 -4.33 -7.01 5.96
CA SER A 59 -5.39 -6.36 5.19
C SER A 59 -6.02 -7.36 4.24
N VAL A 60 -7.34 -7.32 4.16
CA VAL A 60 -8.13 -8.03 3.16
C VAL A 60 -8.85 -7.00 2.31
N ASP A 61 -8.54 -6.98 1.02
CA ASP A 61 -9.13 -6.04 0.08
C ASP A 61 -10.10 -6.78 -0.84
N VAL A 62 -11.37 -6.38 -0.84
CA VAL A 62 -12.38 -6.89 -1.77
C VAL A 62 -12.56 -5.87 -2.87
N THR A 63 -12.23 -6.27 -4.11
CA THR A 63 -12.34 -5.40 -5.29
C THR A 63 -13.34 -5.98 -6.27
N THR A 64 -14.33 -5.18 -6.63
CA THR A 64 -15.27 -5.47 -7.72
C THR A 64 -14.95 -4.56 -8.90
N SER A 65 -14.74 -5.14 -10.07
CA SER A 65 -14.47 -4.41 -11.31
C SER A 65 -15.54 -4.71 -12.34
N TYR A 66 -15.97 -3.70 -13.08
CA TYR A 66 -16.92 -3.79 -14.18
C TYR A 66 -16.33 -3.15 -15.43
N ALA A 67 -16.23 -3.92 -16.52
CA ALA A 67 -15.82 -3.40 -17.81
C ALA A 67 -17.02 -2.74 -18.50
N VAL A 68 -17.05 -1.41 -18.48
CA VAL A 68 -18.08 -0.61 -19.19
C VAL A 68 -17.90 -0.76 -20.70
N SER A 69 -16.67 -0.94 -21.15
CA SER A 69 -16.29 -1.24 -22.52
C SER A 69 -14.97 -2.00 -22.52
N ASP A 70 -14.53 -2.52 -23.68
CA ASP A 70 -13.23 -3.22 -23.82
C ASP A 70 -12.02 -2.37 -23.40
N ARG A 71 -12.20 -1.06 -23.26
CA ARG A 71 -11.13 -0.13 -22.88
C ARG A 71 -11.37 0.57 -21.55
N PHE A 72 -12.57 0.57 -20.99
CA PHE A 72 -12.85 1.32 -19.79
C PHE A 72 -13.45 0.43 -18.70
N THR A 73 -12.79 0.40 -17.54
CA THR A 73 -13.17 -0.39 -16.38
C THR A 73 -13.34 0.50 -15.15
N LEU A 74 -14.41 0.28 -14.40
CA LEU A 74 -14.63 0.83 -13.07
C LEU A 74 -14.28 -0.23 -12.02
N SER A 75 -13.56 0.15 -10.98
CA SER A 75 -13.16 -0.73 -9.88
C SER A 75 -13.48 -0.08 -8.54
N LEU A 76 -14.26 -0.76 -7.72
CA LEU A 76 -14.56 -0.41 -6.34
C LEU A 76 -13.77 -1.34 -5.42
N THR A 77 -12.97 -0.77 -4.51
CA THR A 77 -12.20 -1.54 -3.51
C THR A 77 -12.65 -1.18 -2.11
N VAL A 78 -12.94 -2.21 -1.32
CA VAL A 78 -13.34 -2.14 0.09
C VAL A 78 -12.28 -2.89 0.91
N PRO A 79 -11.39 -2.19 1.63
CA PRO A 79 -10.37 -2.81 2.46
C PRO A 79 -10.86 -3.05 3.89
N PHE A 80 -10.40 -4.17 4.49
CA PHE A 80 -10.54 -4.48 5.91
C PHE A 80 -9.16 -4.63 6.49
N LEU A 81 -8.92 -4.03 7.65
CA LEU A 81 -7.60 -3.94 8.25
C LEU A 81 -7.62 -4.41 9.70
N TYR A 82 -6.61 -5.19 10.06
CA TYR A 82 -6.19 -5.48 11.42
C TYR A 82 -4.74 -5.06 11.58
N GLY A 83 -4.47 -4.11 12.49
CA GLY A 83 -3.15 -3.62 12.82
C GLY A 83 -2.82 -3.88 14.28
N MET A 84 -1.58 -4.31 14.53
CA MET A 84 -1.01 -4.43 15.87
C MET A 84 0.33 -3.68 15.91
N GLN A 85 0.53 -2.88 16.95
CA GLN A 85 1.81 -2.26 17.26
C GLN A 85 2.26 -2.65 18.67
N SER A 86 3.48 -3.19 18.80
CA SER A 86 4.09 -3.50 20.08
C SER A 86 5.35 -2.68 20.28
N ARG A 87 5.42 -1.95 21.39
CA ARG A 87 6.56 -1.08 21.75
C ARG A 87 6.76 -1.00 23.25
N PHE A 88 7.90 -0.45 23.65
CA PHE A 88 8.11 -0.03 25.05
C PHE A 88 7.43 1.31 25.28
N TYR A 89 6.69 1.41 26.35
CA TYR A 89 6.00 2.63 26.78
C TYR A 89 6.77 3.34 27.92
N ALA A 90 6.20 4.40 28.46
CA ALA A 90 6.82 5.22 29.50
C ALA A 90 6.97 4.48 30.84
N ASP A 91 6.23 3.42 31.08
CA ASP A 91 6.38 2.50 32.23
C ASP A 91 7.56 1.51 32.07
N SER A 92 8.34 1.63 30.99
CA SER A 92 9.46 0.75 30.64
C SER A 92 9.08 -0.70 30.35
N ALA A 93 7.77 -1.03 30.26
CA ALA A 93 7.29 -2.32 29.85
C ALA A 93 6.90 -2.33 28.36
N ARG A 94 6.95 -3.52 27.75
CA ARG A 94 6.49 -3.72 26.38
C ARG A 94 5.00 -4.03 26.40
N HIS A 95 4.22 -3.24 25.68
CA HIS A 95 2.79 -3.47 25.48
C HIS A 95 2.47 -3.56 23.99
N ALA A 96 1.35 -4.20 23.68
CA ALA A 96 0.79 -4.25 22.34
C ALA A 96 -0.55 -3.53 22.33
N VAL A 97 -0.78 -2.74 21.29
CA VAL A 97 -2.05 -2.08 21.00
C VAL A 97 -2.52 -2.48 19.61
N THR A 98 -3.83 -2.48 19.40
CA THR A 98 -4.45 -2.97 18.18
C THR A 98 -5.49 -1.99 17.64
N ALA A 99 -5.72 -2.06 16.34
CA ALA A 99 -6.87 -1.46 15.70
C ALA A 99 -7.41 -2.38 14.62
N VAL A 100 -8.73 -2.42 14.47
CA VAL A 100 -9.41 -3.24 13.48
C VAL A 100 -10.59 -2.46 12.90
N GLY A 101 -10.82 -2.61 11.62
CA GLY A 101 -11.98 -1.95 11.00
C GLY A 101 -11.96 -1.96 9.48
N LEU A 102 -12.98 -1.35 8.93
CA LEU A 102 -13.06 -0.99 7.53
C LEU A 102 -12.00 0.07 7.25
N GLY A 103 -11.27 -0.08 6.14
CA GLY A 103 -10.36 0.94 5.65
C GLY A 103 -11.05 1.96 4.74
N ASP A 104 -10.24 2.78 4.09
CA ASP A 104 -10.75 3.81 3.17
C ASP A 104 -11.18 3.18 1.84
N VAL A 105 -12.46 3.27 1.52
CA VAL A 105 -13.03 2.77 0.27
C VAL A 105 -12.57 3.62 -0.91
N SER A 106 -12.26 2.96 -2.02
CA SER A 106 -11.82 3.64 -3.24
C SER A 106 -12.59 3.21 -4.48
N LEU A 107 -12.81 4.18 -5.38
CA LEU A 107 -13.40 3.97 -6.70
C LEU A 107 -12.45 4.53 -7.75
N VAL A 108 -12.07 3.69 -8.72
CA VAL A 108 -11.13 4.05 -9.79
C VAL A 108 -11.73 3.69 -11.15
N GLY A 109 -11.71 4.65 -12.06
CA GLY A 109 -11.94 4.43 -13.48
C GLY A 109 -10.62 4.32 -14.22
N SER A 110 -10.38 3.24 -14.95
CA SER A 110 -9.16 3.03 -15.75
C SER A 110 -9.49 2.87 -17.23
N ARG A 111 -8.65 3.44 -18.09
CA ARG A 111 -8.83 3.39 -19.55
C ARG A 111 -7.57 2.96 -20.26
N TRP A 112 -7.67 1.92 -21.06
CA TRP A 112 -6.65 1.53 -22.04
C TRP A 112 -6.62 2.51 -23.21
N LEU A 113 -5.43 2.99 -23.56
CA LEU A 113 -5.24 3.93 -24.67
C LEU A 113 -5.45 3.27 -26.04
N LEU A 114 -5.01 2.01 -26.15
CA LEU A 114 -5.17 1.21 -27.35
C LEU A 114 -6.21 0.09 -27.09
N ASP A 115 -6.63 -0.59 -28.15
CA ASP A 115 -7.45 -1.79 -28.03
C ASP A 115 -6.59 -2.95 -27.51
N PRO A 116 -6.91 -3.52 -26.31
CA PRO A 116 -6.10 -4.58 -25.71
C PRO A 116 -6.00 -5.85 -26.56
N HIS A 117 -7.00 -6.12 -27.39
CA HIS A 117 -7.06 -7.33 -28.23
C HIS A 117 -6.18 -7.24 -29.49
N ASN A 118 -5.88 -6.03 -29.96
CA ASN A 118 -5.23 -5.79 -31.25
C ASN A 118 -3.77 -5.36 -31.15
N HIS A 119 -3.23 -5.20 -29.92
CA HIS A 119 -1.89 -4.65 -29.72
C HIS A 119 -1.05 -5.57 -28.81
N SER A 120 0.24 -5.72 -29.16
CA SER A 120 1.21 -6.46 -28.35
C SER A 120 1.69 -5.71 -27.10
N GLY A 121 1.26 -4.48 -26.91
CA GLY A 121 1.53 -3.65 -25.74
C GLY A 121 0.48 -2.55 -25.61
N ASN A 122 0.24 -2.10 -24.40
CA ASN A 122 -0.77 -1.09 -24.11
C ASN A 122 -0.40 -0.30 -22.86
N ILE A 123 -1.04 0.86 -22.71
CA ILE A 123 -0.96 1.71 -21.53
C ILE A 123 -2.37 2.02 -21.07
N ALA A 124 -2.65 1.83 -19.80
CA ALA A 124 -3.88 2.30 -19.15
C ALA A 124 -3.56 3.41 -18.16
N LEU A 125 -4.43 4.42 -18.15
CA LEU A 125 -4.43 5.49 -17.17
C LEU A 125 -5.67 5.36 -16.30
N GLY A 126 -5.50 5.49 -14.99
CA GLY A 126 -6.57 5.44 -14.01
C GLY A 126 -6.67 6.76 -13.23
N LEU A 127 -7.90 7.16 -12.98
CA LEU A 127 -8.25 8.26 -12.09
C LEU A 127 -9.33 7.78 -11.13
N GLY A 128 -9.15 8.10 -9.85
CA GLY A 128 -10.11 7.66 -8.84
C GLY A 128 -10.15 8.55 -7.63
N VAL A 129 -11.02 8.16 -6.71
CA VAL A 129 -11.21 8.82 -5.42
C VAL A 129 -11.12 7.80 -4.29
N LYS A 130 -10.54 8.21 -3.17
CA LYS A 130 -10.55 7.51 -1.90
C LYS A 130 -11.45 8.28 -0.94
N ALA A 131 -12.44 7.62 -0.35
CA ALA A 131 -13.31 8.19 0.66
C ALA A 131 -12.79 7.83 2.07
N PRO A 132 -12.82 8.76 3.04
CA PRO A 132 -12.35 8.52 4.41
C PRO A 132 -13.39 7.72 5.22
N THR A 133 -13.60 6.48 4.83
CA THR A 133 -14.57 5.57 5.47
C THR A 133 -13.95 4.78 6.63
N GLY A 134 -12.63 4.67 6.64
CA GLY A 134 -11.88 4.03 7.71
C GLY A 134 -11.72 4.96 8.92
N SER A 135 -11.68 4.36 10.12
CA SER A 135 -11.39 5.14 11.33
C SER A 135 -9.94 5.60 11.34
N HIS A 136 -9.73 6.89 11.55
CA HIS A 136 -8.42 7.51 11.79
C HIS A 136 -8.27 7.97 13.25
N THR A 137 -9.23 7.59 14.10
CA THR A 137 -9.29 7.90 15.53
C THR A 137 -9.53 6.63 16.35
N ALA A 138 -9.16 5.46 15.82
CA ALA A 138 -9.27 4.20 16.54
C ALA A 138 -8.43 4.27 17.81
N THR A 139 -9.02 3.94 18.97
CA THR A 139 -8.38 4.04 20.27
C THR A 139 -8.02 2.69 20.84
N ASP A 140 -6.93 2.66 21.62
CA ASP A 140 -6.56 1.56 22.49
C ASP A 140 -5.82 2.13 23.72
N THR A 141 -5.35 1.27 24.59
CA THR A 141 -4.70 1.63 25.84
C THR A 141 -3.34 2.31 25.59
N TYR A 142 -3.15 3.54 26.09
CA TYR A 142 -1.86 4.22 26.12
C TYR A 142 -1.30 4.18 27.55
N PHE A 143 -0.12 3.58 27.72
CA PHE A 143 0.52 3.36 29.03
C PHE A 143 1.42 4.52 29.41
N LEU A 144 1.19 5.09 30.60
CA LEU A 144 1.91 6.23 31.16
C LEU A 144 3.00 5.77 32.15
N ALA A 145 3.93 6.67 32.51
CA ALA A 145 5.06 6.35 33.37
C ALA A 145 4.69 5.89 34.79
N SER A 146 3.53 6.30 35.29
CA SER A 146 3.04 5.98 36.64
C SER A 146 2.26 4.68 36.74
N SER A 147 2.43 3.75 35.80
CA SER A 147 1.62 2.53 35.67
C SER A 147 0.11 2.80 35.50
N SER A 148 -0.25 4.03 35.21
CA SER A 148 -1.60 4.41 34.80
C SER A 148 -1.74 4.30 33.28
N SER A 149 -2.97 4.25 32.80
CA SER A 149 -3.26 4.18 31.37
C SER A 149 -4.48 5.04 31.03
N ILE A 150 -4.54 5.45 29.77
CA ILE A 150 -5.66 6.20 29.21
C ILE A 150 -6.08 5.56 27.87
N GLN A 151 -7.31 5.80 27.45
CA GLN A 151 -7.70 5.50 26.07
C GLN A 151 -7.21 6.64 25.17
N TYR A 152 -6.48 6.30 24.13
CA TYR A 152 -5.89 7.27 23.20
C TYR A 152 -5.86 6.71 21.78
N PRO A 153 -5.94 7.56 20.73
CA PRO A 153 -5.79 7.12 19.36
C PRO A 153 -4.48 6.35 19.16
N VAL A 154 -4.56 5.24 18.44
CA VAL A 154 -3.40 4.41 18.15
C VAL A 154 -2.46 5.12 17.15
N ASP A 155 -1.25 4.59 16.98
CA ASP A 155 -0.32 5.10 15.96
C ASP A 155 -0.92 5.00 14.57
N GLN A 156 -0.80 6.08 13.79
CA GLN A 156 -1.28 6.14 12.41
C GLN A 156 -0.88 4.91 11.57
N SER A 157 0.20 4.22 11.89
CA SER A 157 0.66 3.03 11.16
C SER A 157 -0.29 1.84 11.23
N ILE A 158 -1.15 1.75 12.22
CA ILE A 158 -2.08 0.64 12.41
C ILE A 158 -3.55 1.05 12.34
N GLU A 159 -3.86 2.34 12.18
CA GLU A 159 -5.24 2.79 12.01
C GLU A 159 -5.85 2.30 10.68
N PRO A 160 -7.15 1.97 10.63
CA PRO A 160 -7.83 1.57 9.40
C PRO A 160 -7.89 2.65 8.31
N GLY A 161 -8.07 3.91 8.67
CA GLY A 161 -8.14 5.05 7.76
C GLY A 161 -7.12 6.15 8.07
N ASP A 162 -7.00 7.15 7.20
CA ASP A 162 -6.15 8.33 7.40
C ASP A 162 -6.97 9.61 7.62
N GLY A 163 -8.30 9.53 7.48
CA GLY A 163 -9.24 10.64 7.70
C GLY A 163 -9.32 11.65 6.56
N GLY A 164 -8.63 11.44 5.43
CA GLY A 164 -8.61 12.34 4.29
C GLY A 164 -9.33 11.78 3.05
N TRP A 165 -10.03 12.64 2.31
CA TRP A 165 -10.35 12.35 0.92
C TRP A 165 -9.07 12.30 0.11
N GLY A 166 -9.00 11.39 -0.86
CA GLY A 166 -7.82 11.25 -1.71
C GLY A 166 -8.18 11.18 -3.19
N ILE A 167 -7.25 11.64 -4.03
CA ILE A 167 -7.29 11.49 -5.48
C ILE A 167 -6.28 10.42 -5.85
N ILE A 168 -6.72 9.40 -6.58
CA ILE A 168 -5.89 8.27 -6.99
C ILE A 168 -5.53 8.43 -8.46
N LEU A 169 -4.23 8.42 -8.75
CA LEU A 169 -3.69 8.33 -10.10
C LEU A 169 -3.10 6.92 -10.28
N GLN A 170 -3.42 6.25 -11.39
CA GLN A 170 -2.87 4.94 -11.72
C GLN A 170 -2.30 4.92 -13.13
N LEU A 171 -1.22 4.16 -13.27
CA LEU A 171 -0.58 3.84 -14.54
C LEU A 171 -0.41 2.32 -14.61
N GLN A 172 -0.81 1.73 -15.73
CA GLN A 172 -0.51 0.34 -16.06
C GLN A 172 0.02 0.30 -17.49
N ALA A 173 1.08 -0.44 -17.72
CA ALA A 173 1.60 -0.65 -19.06
C ALA A 173 2.14 -2.07 -19.17
N TYR A 174 2.01 -2.63 -20.37
CA TYR A 174 2.62 -3.91 -20.69
C TYR A 174 3.09 -3.94 -22.13
N ARG A 175 4.06 -4.80 -22.42
CA ARG A 175 4.50 -5.12 -23.77
C ARG A 175 4.94 -6.58 -23.83
N ARG A 176 4.41 -7.33 -24.78
CA ARG A 176 4.95 -8.65 -25.12
C ARG A 176 6.35 -8.47 -25.65
N ALA A 177 7.36 -8.90 -24.89
CA ALA A 177 8.78 -8.64 -25.18
C ALA A 177 9.43 -9.79 -25.96
N PHE A 178 9.01 -11.03 -25.69
CA PHE A 178 9.52 -12.26 -26.32
C PHE A 178 8.47 -13.37 -26.19
N HIS A 179 8.76 -14.55 -26.76
CA HIS A 179 7.86 -15.70 -26.68
C HIS A 179 7.50 -16.03 -25.23
N ASN A 180 6.21 -16.07 -24.89
CA ASN A 180 5.69 -16.27 -23.54
C ASN A 180 6.12 -15.23 -22.48
N GLY A 181 6.76 -14.16 -22.88
CA GLY A 181 7.30 -13.14 -21.97
C GLY A 181 6.67 -11.76 -22.17
N THR A 182 6.38 -11.08 -21.07
CA THR A 182 5.77 -9.75 -21.05
C THR A 182 6.52 -8.85 -20.08
N ALA A 183 6.96 -7.69 -20.56
CA ALA A 183 7.41 -6.61 -19.70
C ALA A 183 6.20 -5.85 -19.17
N TYR A 184 6.22 -5.45 -17.91
CA TYR A 184 5.15 -4.68 -17.29
C TYR A 184 5.68 -3.51 -16.47
N LEU A 185 4.89 -2.45 -16.39
CA LEU A 185 5.06 -1.32 -15.49
C LEU A 185 3.72 -1.02 -14.86
N THR A 186 3.69 -0.87 -13.54
CA THR A 186 2.51 -0.39 -12.84
C THR A 186 2.92 0.69 -11.85
N GLY A 187 2.05 1.63 -11.60
CA GLY A 187 2.27 2.70 -10.65
C GLY A 187 0.97 3.27 -10.14
N SER A 188 1.01 3.78 -8.94
CA SER A 188 -0.06 4.56 -8.36
C SER A 188 0.47 5.67 -7.48
N TYR A 189 -0.27 6.74 -7.45
CA TYR A 189 -0.04 7.88 -6.58
C TYR A 189 -1.37 8.30 -5.95
N LEU A 190 -1.41 8.34 -4.61
CA LEU A 190 -2.52 8.86 -3.85
C LEU A 190 -2.19 10.27 -3.40
N ILE A 191 -2.93 11.25 -3.87
CA ILE A 191 -2.86 12.63 -3.42
C ILE A 191 -3.87 12.81 -2.29
N ASN A 192 -3.41 13.24 -1.12
CA ASN A 192 -4.24 13.56 0.02
C ASN A 192 -4.26 15.08 0.26
N PRO A 193 -5.33 15.82 -0.15
CA PRO A 193 -5.39 17.27 0.03
C PRO A 193 -5.48 17.72 1.49
N ARG A 194 -5.91 16.83 2.41
CA ARG A 194 -5.95 17.10 3.84
C ARG A 194 -4.54 17.08 4.40
N ARG A 195 -4.09 18.21 4.96
CA ARG A 195 -2.71 18.38 5.45
C ARG A 195 -2.47 17.70 6.80
N LEU A 196 -3.36 17.93 7.76
CA LEU A 196 -3.28 17.40 9.12
C LEU A 196 -4.51 16.56 9.44
N SER A 197 -4.32 15.50 10.18
CA SER A 197 -5.41 14.86 10.91
C SER A 197 -5.75 15.71 12.15
N ASP A 198 -6.89 15.42 12.77
CA ASP A 198 -7.29 15.99 14.06
C ASP A 198 -6.76 15.20 15.25
N VAL A 199 -5.86 14.26 15.02
CA VAL A 199 -5.25 13.39 16.02
C VAL A 199 -3.85 13.88 16.37
N ALA A 200 -3.62 14.24 17.64
CA ALA A 200 -2.27 14.52 18.13
C ALA A 200 -1.46 13.21 18.23
N LYS A 201 -0.15 13.30 17.99
CA LYS A 201 0.75 12.16 18.01
C LYS A 201 0.88 11.51 19.40
N ASP A 202 0.86 12.33 20.44
CA ASP A 202 1.03 11.91 21.83
C ASP A 202 -0.02 12.60 22.71
N PRO A 203 -0.47 11.99 23.84
CA PRO A 203 -1.40 12.62 24.76
C PRO A 203 -0.87 13.97 25.29
N GLY A 204 -1.71 15.02 25.20
CA GLY A 204 -1.30 16.39 25.59
C GLY A 204 -0.32 17.05 24.65
N GLY A 205 0.06 16.42 23.54
CA GLY A 205 0.96 16.96 22.52
C GLY A 205 0.31 18.02 21.64
N THR A 206 1.16 18.88 21.06
CA THR A 206 0.76 19.93 20.10
C THR A 206 1.04 19.56 18.66
N VAL A 207 1.71 18.43 18.43
CA VAL A 207 2.06 17.92 17.09
C VAL A 207 1.02 16.93 16.63
N TYR A 208 0.34 17.25 15.53
CA TYR A 208 -0.68 16.41 14.93
C TYR A 208 -0.09 15.51 13.84
N TRP A 209 -0.74 14.38 13.56
CA TRP A 209 -0.39 13.55 12.42
C TRP A 209 -0.68 14.29 11.11
N SER A 210 0.23 14.17 10.17
CA SER A 210 0.00 14.53 8.78
C SER A 210 -0.81 13.46 8.06
N VAL A 211 -1.57 13.83 7.03
CA VAL A 211 -2.24 12.90 6.09
C VAL A 211 -1.46 12.93 4.77
N PRO A 212 -0.40 12.12 4.66
CA PRO A 212 0.55 12.26 3.55
C PRO A 212 0.05 11.63 2.26
N ASP A 213 0.59 12.11 1.14
CA ASP A 213 0.57 11.40 -0.12
C ASP A 213 1.31 10.06 -0.01
N VAL A 214 0.93 9.11 -0.86
CA VAL A 214 1.58 7.79 -0.92
C VAL A 214 1.75 7.35 -2.37
N TYR A 215 2.87 6.71 -2.67
CA TYR A 215 3.12 6.19 -4.01
C TYR A 215 3.65 4.75 -3.98
N SER A 216 3.38 4.04 -5.06
CA SER A 216 4.03 2.76 -5.34
C SER A 216 4.25 2.60 -6.84
N ALA A 217 5.31 1.89 -7.23
CA ALA A 217 5.54 1.51 -8.60
C ALA A 217 6.25 0.15 -8.69
N ARG A 218 6.01 -0.56 -9.79
CA ARG A 218 6.60 -1.86 -10.09
C ARG A 218 6.97 -1.91 -11.56
N LEU A 219 8.15 -2.44 -11.85
CA LEU A 219 8.64 -2.69 -13.21
C LEU A 219 9.26 -4.08 -13.24
N GLY A 220 8.90 -4.89 -14.22
CA GLY A 220 9.42 -6.24 -14.27
C GLY A 220 9.11 -6.99 -15.55
N LEU A 221 9.44 -8.27 -15.50
CA LEU A 221 9.15 -9.24 -16.55
C LEU A 221 8.30 -10.36 -15.97
N ALA A 222 7.28 -10.77 -16.73
CA ALA A 222 6.47 -11.93 -16.44
C ALA A 222 6.68 -12.97 -17.56
N TYR A 223 6.70 -14.25 -17.18
CA TYR A 223 6.91 -15.35 -18.10
C TYR A 223 5.93 -16.49 -17.82
N ALA A 224 5.27 -16.98 -18.88
CA ALA A 224 4.41 -18.15 -18.79
C ALA A 224 5.30 -19.42 -18.76
N LEU A 225 5.51 -19.97 -17.56
CA LEU A 225 6.37 -21.14 -17.33
C LEU A 225 5.73 -22.39 -17.93
N TRP A 226 4.47 -22.61 -17.62
CA TRP A 226 3.68 -23.74 -18.12
C TRP A 226 2.33 -23.24 -18.64
N PRO A 227 2.28 -22.73 -19.89
CA PRO A 227 1.06 -22.10 -20.45
C PRO A 227 -0.16 -23.03 -20.44
N GLN A 228 0.04 -24.34 -20.66
CA GLN A 228 -1.05 -25.31 -20.66
C GLN A 228 -1.67 -25.53 -19.27
N GLN A 229 -0.87 -25.39 -18.20
CA GLN A 229 -1.34 -25.46 -16.83
C GLN A 229 -1.76 -24.08 -16.28
N GLY A 230 -1.58 -23.01 -17.05
CA GLY A 230 -1.86 -21.64 -16.63
C GLY A 230 -0.89 -21.07 -15.59
N ILE A 231 0.32 -21.66 -15.48
CA ILE A 231 1.31 -21.23 -14.48
C ILE A 231 2.28 -20.22 -15.10
N SER A 232 2.45 -19.13 -14.40
CA SER A 232 3.38 -18.06 -14.75
C SER A 232 4.15 -17.55 -13.53
N ALA A 233 5.32 -16.97 -13.77
CA ALA A 233 6.11 -16.30 -12.77
C ALA A 233 6.48 -14.90 -13.24
N SER A 234 6.74 -13.99 -12.32
CA SER A 234 7.30 -12.70 -12.64
C SER A 234 8.40 -12.31 -11.64
N LEU A 235 9.30 -11.47 -12.11
CA LEU A 235 10.33 -10.84 -11.32
C LEU A 235 10.44 -9.37 -11.70
N GLY A 236 10.43 -8.49 -10.71
CA GLY A 236 10.52 -7.05 -10.93
C GLY A 236 11.16 -6.31 -9.79
N GLY A 237 11.42 -5.03 -10.02
CA GLY A 237 11.70 -4.04 -8.98
C GLY A 237 10.40 -3.41 -8.50
N ARG A 238 10.33 -3.13 -7.21
CA ARG A 238 9.22 -2.44 -6.55
C ARG A 238 9.75 -1.30 -5.71
N ILE A 239 9.07 -0.16 -5.75
CA ILE A 239 9.25 0.96 -4.84
C ILE A 239 7.92 1.30 -4.18
N ASP A 240 7.93 1.49 -2.86
CA ASP A 240 6.80 1.99 -2.09
C ASP A 240 7.28 3.14 -1.23
N GLY A 241 6.53 4.23 -1.18
CA GLY A 241 6.99 5.39 -0.46
C GLY A 241 5.92 6.40 -0.07
N GLN A 242 6.39 7.36 0.72
CA GLN A 242 5.66 8.52 1.20
C GLN A 242 6.57 9.73 1.04
N PRO A 243 6.19 10.77 0.29
CA PRO A 243 7.05 11.91 0.05
C PRO A 243 7.25 12.75 1.30
N VAL A 244 8.34 13.52 1.32
CA VAL A 244 8.60 14.53 2.34
C VAL A 244 7.54 15.63 2.30
N ARG A 245 7.11 15.99 1.10
CA ARG A 245 6.10 17.01 0.81
C ARG A 245 5.05 16.46 -0.12
N ASP A 246 3.79 16.80 0.16
CA ASP A 246 2.66 16.41 -0.69
C ASP A 246 2.59 17.28 -1.95
N LEU A 247 1.96 16.78 -3.00
CA LEU A 247 1.70 17.55 -4.22
C LEU A 247 0.77 18.74 -3.95
N ILE A 248 -0.18 18.55 -3.03
CA ILE A 248 -1.08 19.61 -2.59
C ILE A 248 -0.85 19.86 -1.09
N GLY A 249 -0.57 21.09 -0.71
CA GLY A 249 -0.35 21.49 0.68
C GLY A 249 1.10 21.39 1.16
N GLY A 250 1.91 20.54 0.66
CA GLY A 250 3.36 20.24 0.74
C GLY A 250 4.28 20.75 1.84
N GLY A 251 3.97 21.80 2.56
CA GLY A 251 4.85 22.44 3.57
C GLY A 251 4.45 22.20 5.01
N ASP A 252 3.63 21.23 5.28
CA ASP A 252 2.99 21.03 6.56
C ASP A 252 3.95 20.56 7.67
N PRO A 253 3.91 21.17 8.88
CA PRO A 253 4.69 20.77 10.04
C PRO A 253 4.15 19.52 10.76
N GLY A 254 3.10 18.87 10.26
CA GLY A 254 2.54 17.67 10.84
C GLY A 254 3.55 16.52 10.90
N PHE A 255 3.39 15.64 11.90
CA PHE A 255 4.28 14.50 12.05
C PHE A 255 3.99 13.47 10.95
N ARG A 256 5.03 13.10 10.23
CA ARG A 256 5.05 12.01 9.25
C ARG A 256 6.39 11.30 9.25
N ARG A 257 6.43 10.11 8.70
CA ARG A 257 7.66 9.34 8.51
C ARG A 257 7.89 9.14 7.00
N PRO A 258 8.35 10.19 6.28
CA PRO A 258 8.55 10.09 4.83
C PRO A 258 9.73 9.18 4.49
N GLY A 259 9.77 8.76 3.24
CA GLY A 259 10.83 7.90 2.74
C GLY A 259 10.28 6.79 1.85
N TYR A 260 11.14 5.86 1.47
CA TYR A 260 10.79 4.78 0.56
C TYR A 260 11.52 3.48 0.88
N SER A 261 10.97 2.38 0.39
CA SER A 261 11.63 1.08 0.32
C SER A 261 11.72 0.62 -1.12
N ILE A 262 12.84 -0.02 -1.46
CA ILE A 262 13.06 -0.67 -2.76
C ILE A 262 13.14 -2.17 -2.50
N SER A 263 12.42 -2.96 -3.29
CA SER A 263 12.36 -4.42 -3.16
C SER A 263 12.53 -5.10 -4.51
N LEU A 264 13.10 -6.28 -4.50
CA LEU A 264 12.93 -7.27 -5.56
C LEU A 264 11.57 -7.95 -5.33
N ASP A 265 10.76 -8.06 -6.37
CA ASP A 265 9.36 -8.50 -6.25
C ASP A 265 9.08 -9.76 -7.10
N PRO A 266 9.48 -10.95 -6.61
CA PRO A 266 9.10 -12.21 -7.23
C PRO A 266 7.61 -12.48 -7.02
N SER A 267 6.96 -13.04 -8.05
CA SER A 267 5.60 -13.55 -7.91
C SER A 267 5.34 -14.76 -8.79
N VAL A 268 4.33 -15.54 -8.41
CA VAL A 268 3.79 -16.65 -9.17
C VAL A 268 2.28 -16.49 -9.31
N ALA A 269 1.74 -16.91 -10.45
CA ALA A 269 0.31 -16.92 -10.68
C ALA A 269 -0.13 -18.23 -11.32
N LEU A 270 -1.33 -18.67 -10.93
CA LEU A 270 -2.04 -19.80 -11.51
C LEU A 270 -3.38 -19.32 -12.06
N THR A 271 -3.57 -19.46 -13.35
CA THR A 271 -4.83 -19.14 -14.05
C THR A 271 -5.54 -20.42 -14.46
N THR A 272 -6.78 -20.61 -13.99
CA THR A 272 -7.60 -21.77 -14.32
C THR A 272 -8.99 -21.29 -14.76
N GLY A 273 -9.25 -21.33 -16.06
CA GLY A 273 -10.47 -20.79 -16.63
C GLY A 273 -10.66 -19.31 -16.27
N PRO A 274 -11.80 -18.93 -15.66
CA PRO A 274 -12.07 -17.54 -15.28
C PRO A 274 -11.35 -17.11 -13.97
N SER A 275 -10.69 -18.04 -13.28
CA SER A 275 -10.10 -17.82 -11.95
C SER A 275 -8.59 -17.66 -12.03
N GLN A 276 -8.04 -16.79 -11.16
CA GLN A 276 -6.59 -16.66 -10.98
C GLN A 276 -6.24 -16.55 -9.51
N PHE A 277 -5.15 -17.22 -9.13
CA PHE A 277 -4.47 -17.09 -7.86
C PHE A 277 -3.10 -16.45 -8.09
N THR A 278 -2.68 -15.56 -7.19
CA THR A 278 -1.36 -14.93 -7.25
C THR A 278 -0.75 -14.89 -5.87
N LEU A 279 0.55 -15.16 -5.78
CA LEU A 279 1.38 -14.99 -4.60
C LEU A 279 2.58 -14.12 -4.97
N SER A 280 2.86 -13.07 -4.19
CA SER A 280 4.05 -12.25 -4.28
C SER A 280 4.66 -12.04 -2.90
N ALA A 281 5.98 -12.09 -2.82
CA ALA A 281 6.73 -11.90 -1.60
C ALA A 281 7.93 -10.96 -1.86
N PRO A 282 7.72 -9.63 -1.85
CA PRO A 282 8.79 -8.67 -2.07
C PRO A 282 9.92 -8.82 -1.06
N ILE A 283 11.15 -8.87 -1.55
CA ILE A 283 12.38 -8.94 -0.77
C ILE A 283 12.99 -7.54 -0.75
N ARG A 284 12.98 -6.88 0.41
CA ARG A 284 13.52 -5.53 0.53
C ARG A 284 15.03 -5.53 0.28
N LEU A 285 15.48 -4.69 -0.65
CA LEU A 285 16.88 -4.45 -0.97
C LEU A 285 17.44 -3.25 -0.20
N GLY A 286 16.58 -2.27 0.10
CA GLY A 286 16.97 -1.08 0.84
C GLY A 286 15.76 -0.25 1.27
N ALA A 287 16.01 0.64 2.22
CA ALA A 287 15.04 1.62 2.68
C ALA A 287 15.75 2.95 2.96
N ASN A 288 15.02 4.04 2.85
CA ASN A 288 15.49 5.37 3.20
C ASN A 288 14.38 6.11 3.98
N ARG A 289 14.64 6.41 5.24
CA ARG A 289 13.80 7.30 6.05
C ARG A 289 14.29 8.74 5.86
N GLU A 290 13.61 9.47 4.99
CA GLU A 290 13.96 10.87 4.70
C GLU A 290 13.56 11.80 5.85
N ALA A 291 14.30 12.89 6.05
CA ALA A 291 13.93 13.89 7.03
C ALA A 291 12.59 14.55 6.64
N SER A 292 11.62 14.54 7.55
CA SER A 292 10.34 15.22 7.38
C SER A 292 10.51 16.75 7.43
N VAL A 293 9.47 17.49 7.05
CA VAL A 293 9.46 18.97 7.23
C VAL A 293 9.71 19.34 8.70
N LEU A 294 9.08 18.63 9.61
CA LEU A 294 9.27 18.84 11.06
C LEU A 294 10.70 18.50 11.51
N ASP A 295 11.28 17.41 11.00
CA ASP A 295 12.69 17.05 11.28
C ASP A 295 13.63 18.17 10.81
N LEU A 296 13.43 18.71 9.61
CA LEU A 296 14.23 19.82 9.06
C LEU A 296 14.09 21.11 9.88
N GLN A 297 12.89 21.43 10.34
CA GLN A 297 12.64 22.62 11.17
C GLN A 297 13.27 22.51 12.57
N THR A 298 13.31 21.30 13.12
CA THR A 298 13.85 21.05 14.48
C THR A 298 15.31 20.65 14.49
N GLY A 299 15.95 20.50 13.33
CA GLY A 299 17.33 20.02 13.20
C GLY A 299 17.53 18.58 13.67
N LYS A 300 16.47 17.78 13.70
CA LYS A 300 16.49 16.36 14.11
C LYS A 300 16.14 15.49 12.92
N HIS A 301 16.75 14.31 12.84
CA HIS A 301 16.36 13.29 11.86
C HIS A 301 15.73 12.12 12.62
N GLY A 302 14.40 12.05 12.56
CA GLY A 302 13.66 10.98 13.22
C GLY A 302 13.82 9.64 12.53
N GLY A 303 13.59 8.56 13.27
CA GLY A 303 13.56 7.21 12.71
C GLY A 303 12.20 6.84 12.12
N GLY A 304 12.19 5.76 11.34
CA GLY A 304 10.98 5.12 10.82
C GLY A 304 11.17 3.63 10.64
N ASP A 305 10.14 2.87 10.98
CA ASP A 305 10.17 1.41 10.87
C ASP A 305 9.69 1.00 9.47
N PHE A 306 10.46 0.13 8.82
CA PHE A 306 10.14 -0.39 7.50
C PHE A 306 9.84 -1.88 7.55
N ALA A 307 9.00 -2.33 6.65
CA ALA A 307 8.65 -3.73 6.54
C ALA A 307 9.90 -4.58 6.29
N SER A 308 10.14 -5.57 7.14
CA SER A 308 11.12 -6.63 6.92
C SER A 308 10.50 -7.81 6.17
N THR A 309 9.19 -8.01 6.31
CA THR A 309 8.43 -9.02 5.58
C THR A 309 7.17 -8.40 4.97
N LEU A 310 6.92 -8.74 3.72
CA LEU A 310 5.73 -8.33 2.99
C LEU A 310 5.27 -9.51 2.12
N ILE A 311 4.01 -9.90 2.26
CA ILE A 311 3.41 -11.00 1.51
C ILE A 311 2.07 -10.53 0.94
N PHE A 312 1.83 -10.85 -0.33
CA PHE A 312 0.56 -10.63 -1.00
C PHE A 312 0.03 -11.95 -1.55
N VAL A 313 -1.23 -12.25 -1.25
CA VAL A 313 -1.97 -13.37 -1.85
C VAL A 313 -3.23 -12.80 -2.46
N SER A 314 -3.58 -13.17 -3.66
CA SER A 314 -4.83 -12.74 -4.24
C SER A 314 -5.53 -13.87 -4.99
N TYR A 315 -6.84 -13.82 -4.98
CA TYR A 315 -7.73 -14.61 -5.82
C TYR A 315 -8.64 -13.67 -6.58
N SER A 316 -8.82 -13.93 -7.86
CA SER A 316 -9.81 -13.21 -8.68
C SER A 316 -10.57 -14.14 -9.58
N ARG A 317 -11.82 -13.77 -9.90
CA ARG A 317 -12.69 -14.51 -10.84
C ARG A 317 -13.46 -13.55 -11.73
N ARG A 318 -13.52 -13.88 -13.02
CA ARG A 318 -14.33 -13.20 -14.04
C ARG A 318 -15.71 -13.87 -14.17
N PHE A 319 -16.71 -13.07 -14.48
CA PHE A 319 -18.10 -13.50 -14.70
C PHE A 319 -18.64 -12.90 -15.99
#